data_c0d62cefc81d6d8b3810e032f4e2a6af
#
_entry.id   c0d62cefc81d6d8b3810e032f4e2a6af
#
_cell.length_a   1.000
_cell.length_b   1.000
_cell.length_c   1.000
_cell.angle_alpha   90.00
_cell.angle_beta   90.00
_cell.angle_gamma   90.00
#
_symmetry.space_group_name_H-M   'P 1'
#
loop_
_entity.id
_entity.type
_entity.pdbx_description
1 polymer ?
#
loop_
_entity_poly.entity_id
_entity_poly.type
_entity_poly.pdbx_seq_one_letter_code
_entity_poly.pdbx_strand_id
1 'polypeptide(L)'
;MDGNQPAYLFDFLGVDISRCIKDEIINGWILLSRKITLYLDPQTGQVLKTWQNPWSGETLNVMHRSYDYQEFEIPQQIKAHIAPEISSVSLDINLKLPNPLAKNPKFSEHSPEEFIQSSDSYKFIFPTKMLSDETLTPADNRAVALSYYRMGPWEPWMKMKGKPGFLVLNYTGTKTDAFEELHPEIKAQIQQRMPLFYEAPTHRLQRSIATSWSRFDEQFDGYLRGEEFPLPAPVAEEV
;
A
#
# COMPACT_ATOMS: atom_id res chain seq x y z
N MET A 1 -23.90 8.58 12.42
CA MET A 1 -23.71 7.23 11.83
C MET A 1 -23.96 6.22 12.94
N ASP A 2 -24.90 5.33 12.76
CA ASP A 2 -25.09 4.22 13.69
C ASP A 2 -23.89 3.30 13.58
N GLY A 3 -23.14 3.12 14.66
CA GLY A 3 -21.82 2.47 14.69
C GLY A 3 -21.75 1.00 14.24
N ASN A 4 -22.82 0.46 13.66
CA ASN A 4 -22.92 -0.94 13.25
C ASN A 4 -23.00 -1.14 11.71
N GLN A 5 -23.00 -0.08 10.92
CA GLN A 5 -23.06 -0.19 9.47
C GLN A 5 -21.74 0.27 8.84
N PRO A 6 -21.21 -0.48 7.85
CA PRO A 6 -20.05 -0.03 7.07
C PRO A 6 -20.37 1.30 6.38
N ALA A 7 -19.46 2.27 6.49
CA ALA A 7 -19.55 3.52 5.75
C ALA A 7 -18.54 3.50 4.59
N TYR A 8 -19.01 3.83 3.41
CA TYR A 8 -18.14 4.02 2.24
C TYR A 8 -17.49 5.40 2.32
N LEU A 9 -16.18 5.44 2.51
CA LEU A 9 -15.47 6.69 2.79
C LEU A 9 -14.69 7.20 1.57
N PHE A 10 -14.07 6.30 0.83
CA PHE A 10 -13.12 6.65 -0.24
C PHE A 10 -13.17 5.63 -1.37
N ASP A 11 -12.91 6.09 -2.59
CA ASP A 11 -12.33 5.29 -3.65
C ASP A 11 -10.80 5.33 -3.56
N PHE A 12 -10.14 4.38 -4.20
CA PHE A 12 -8.70 4.28 -4.22
C PHE A 12 -8.17 4.09 -5.64
N LEU A 13 -7.06 4.74 -5.90
CA LEU A 13 -6.26 4.53 -7.10
C LEU A 13 -4.82 4.29 -6.69
N GLY A 14 -4.20 3.21 -7.14
CA GLY A 14 -2.84 2.91 -6.73
C GLY A 14 -2.06 2.07 -7.70
N VAL A 15 -0.76 2.00 -7.46
CA VAL A 15 0.18 1.13 -8.14
C VAL A 15 1.16 0.53 -7.13
N ASP A 16 1.53 -0.71 -7.37
CA ASP A 16 2.62 -1.40 -6.69
C ASP A 16 3.68 -1.75 -7.75
N ILE A 17 4.80 -1.06 -7.67
CA ILE A 17 5.93 -1.22 -8.60
C ILE A 17 6.91 -2.16 -7.93
N SER A 18 6.90 -3.42 -8.34
CA SER A 18 7.55 -4.49 -7.60
C SER A 18 8.49 -5.35 -8.45
N ARG A 19 9.45 -5.95 -7.78
CA ARG A 19 10.44 -6.88 -8.34
C ARG A 19 10.70 -8.01 -7.36
N CYS A 20 10.75 -9.24 -7.87
CA CYS A 20 11.27 -10.38 -7.11
C CYS A 20 12.77 -10.49 -7.33
N ILE A 21 13.51 -10.60 -6.23
CA ILE A 21 14.94 -10.91 -6.26
C ILE A 21 15.21 -12.20 -5.47
N LYS A 22 16.22 -12.94 -5.88
CA LYS A 22 16.74 -14.05 -5.09
C LYS A 22 17.67 -13.49 -4.02
N ASP A 23 17.45 -13.87 -2.78
CA ASP A 23 18.29 -13.47 -1.65
C ASP A 23 19.05 -14.70 -1.13
N GLU A 24 20.38 -14.62 -1.12
CA GLU A 24 21.24 -15.73 -0.70
C GLU A 24 21.27 -15.91 0.82
N ILE A 25 21.00 -14.85 1.59
CA ILE A 25 21.04 -14.89 3.06
C ILE A 25 19.90 -15.75 3.58
N ILE A 26 18.68 -15.55 3.05
CA ILE A 26 17.51 -16.35 3.44
C ILE A 26 17.35 -17.60 2.57
N ASN A 27 18.20 -17.78 1.54
CA ASN A 27 18.06 -18.80 0.51
C ASN A 27 16.65 -18.88 -0.07
N GLY A 28 16.08 -17.73 -0.39
CA GLY A 28 14.70 -17.58 -0.83
C GLY A 28 14.48 -16.42 -1.79
N TRP A 29 13.23 -16.02 -1.95
CA TRP A 29 12.82 -14.90 -2.78
C TRP A 29 12.27 -13.77 -1.92
N ILE A 30 12.59 -12.54 -2.30
CA ILE A 30 12.08 -11.31 -1.69
C ILE A 30 11.38 -10.50 -2.77
N LEU A 31 10.18 -10.04 -2.45
CA LEU A 31 9.49 -9.02 -3.22
C LEU A 31 9.91 -7.65 -2.69
N LEU A 32 10.52 -6.85 -3.52
CA LEU A 32 10.83 -5.45 -3.26
C LEU A 32 9.83 -4.58 -3.98
N SER A 33 9.35 -3.52 -3.34
CA SER A 33 8.34 -2.66 -3.96
C SER A 33 8.38 -1.21 -3.54
N ARG A 34 7.82 -0.36 -4.43
CA ARG A 34 7.39 1.02 -4.19
C ARG A 34 5.90 1.11 -4.46
N LYS A 35 5.17 1.78 -3.57
CA LYS A 35 3.71 1.84 -3.65
C LYS A 35 3.19 3.26 -3.58
N ILE A 36 2.21 3.54 -4.41
CA ILE A 36 1.41 4.77 -4.35
C ILE A 36 -0.05 4.35 -4.21
N THR A 37 -0.77 4.98 -3.28
CA THR A 37 -2.23 4.86 -3.20
C THR A 37 -2.83 6.22 -2.92
N LEU A 38 -3.66 6.69 -3.83
CA LEU A 38 -4.40 7.94 -3.74
C LEU A 38 -5.79 7.67 -3.19
N TYR A 39 -6.25 8.50 -2.26
CA TYR A 39 -7.63 8.54 -1.80
C TYR A 39 -8.42 9.44 -2.74
N LEU A 40 -9.53 8.92 -3.26
CA LEU A 40 -10.40 9.62 -4.18
C LEU A 40 -11.74 9.90 -3.51
N ASP A 41 -12.35 11.00 -3.91
CA ASP A 41 -13.75 11.30 -3.57
C ASP A 41 -14.66 10.30 -4.29
N PRO A 42 -15.51 9.55 -3.55
CA PRO A 42 -16.33 8.49 -4.15
C PRO A 42 -17.47 9.00 -5.04
N GLN A 43 -17.77 10.30 -5.02
CA GLN A 43 -18.81 10.90 -5.86
C GLN A 43 -18.24 11.48 -7.16
N THR A 44 -17.05 12.04 -7.09
CA THR A 44 -16.42 12.75 -8.23
C THR A 44 -15.26 11.98 -8.86
N GLY A 45 -14.68 11.00 -8.16
CA GLY A 45 -13.48 10.31 -8.57
C GLY A 45 -12.20 11.15 -8.53
N GLN A 46 -12.26 12.38 -8.00
CA GLN A 46 -11.12 13.26 -7.91
C GLN A 46 -10.22 12.93 -6.71
N VAL A 47 -8.92 13.17 -6.86
CA VAL A 47 -7.96 13.02 -5.76
C VAL A 47 -8.30 14.00 -4.65
N LEU A 48 -8.47 13.47 -3.44
CA LEU A 48 -8.81 14.26 -2.27
C LEU A 48 -7.61 15.05 -1.77
N LYS A 49 -7.78 16.35 -1.55
CA LYS A 49 -6.81 17.20 -0.82
C LYS A 49 -7.17 17.30 0.67
N THR A 50 -8.47 17.36 0.93
CA THR A 50 -9.01 17.43 2.29
C THR A 50 -10.16 16.45 2.44
N TRP A 51 -10.44 16.08 3.67
CA TRP A 51 -11.55 15.20 4.02
C TRP A 51 -12.26 15.72 5.27
N GLN A 52 -13.58 15.77 5.21
CA GLN A 52 -14.39 16.11 6.37
C GLN A 52 -14.63 14.86 7.21
N ASN A 53 -14.02 14.81 8.39
CA ASN A 53 -14.22 13.70 9.31
C ASN A 53 -15.70 13.65 9.77
N PRO A 54 -16.44 12.60 9.43
CA PRO A 54 -17.89 12.53 9.69
C PRO A 54 -18.23 12.38 11.18
N TRP A 55 -17.24 12.08 12.03
CA TRP A 55 -17.45 11.92 13.48
C TRP A 55 -17.09 13.18 14.28
N SER A 56 -16.07 13.91 13.87
CA SER A 56 -15.67 15.15 14.54
C SER A 56 -16.16 16.41 13.85
N GLY A 57 -16.52 16.33 12.56
CA GLY A 57 -16.83 17.48 11.72
C GLY A 57 -15.59 18.29 11.31
N GLU A 58 -14.38 17.90 11.72
CA GLU A 58 -13.13 18.57 11.38
C GLU A 58 -12.75 18.32 9.92
N THR A 59 -12.30 19.36 9.21
CA THR A 59 -11.69 19.20 7.89
C THR A 59 -10.21 18.94 8.05
N LEU A 60 -9.77 17.78 7.59
CA LEU A 60 -8.41 17.28 7.70
C LEU A 60 -7.72 17.24 6.35
N ASN A 61 -6.41 17.50 6.31
CA ASN A 61 -5.61 17.23 5.14
C ASN A 61 -5.52 15.73 4.89
N VAL A 62 -5.60 15.29 3.63
CA VAL A 62 -5.46 13.89 3.26
C VAL A 62 -4.00 13.57 3.02
N MET A 63 -3.48 12.60 3.76
CA MET A 63 -2.15 12.07 3.53
C MET A 63 -2.25 10.80 2.71
N HIS A 64 -1.95 10.87 1.42
CA HIS A 64 -1.92 9.73 0.53
C HIS A 64 -0.79 8.77 0.92
N ARG A 65 -0.97 7.50 0.61
CA ARG A 65 0.06 6.49 0.88
C ARG A 65 1.14 6.54 -0.19
N SER A 66 2.38 6.67 0.24
CA SER A 66 3.55 6.50 -0.60
C SER A 66 4.63 5.75 0.17
N TYR A 67 5.03 4.63 -0.34
CA TYR A 67 6.08 3.80 0.26
C TYR A 67 7.20 3.68 -0.78
N ASP A 68 8.30 4.35 -0.53
CA ASP A 68 9.48 4.34 -1.40
C ASP A 68 10.31 3.06 -1.26
N TYR A 69 10.06 2.31 -0.18
CA TYR A 69 10.63 1.00 0.04
C TYR A 69 9.72 0.11 0.89
N GLN A 70 9.41 -1.03 0.35
CA GLN A 70 8.83 -2.15 1.08
C GLN A 70 9.51 -3.45 0.65
N GLU A 71 9.69 -4.37 1.58
CA GLU A 71 10.15 -5.71 1.30
C GLU A 71 9.24 -6.76 1.93
N PHE A 72 9.12 -7.88 1.26
CA PHE A 72 8.35 -9.01 1.71
C PHE A 72 9.06 -10.30 1.34
N GLU A 73 9.39 -11.11 2.34
CA GLU A 73 9.95 -12.45 2.11
C GLU A 73 8.85 -13.37 1.58
N ILE A 74 9.05 -13.93 0.39
CA ILE A 74 8.08 -14.85 -0.22
C ILE A 74 8.18 -16.20 0.51
N PRO A 75 7.09 -16.70 1.11
CA PRO A 75 7.10 -17.97 1.80
C PRO A 75 7.52 -19.10 0.86
N GLN A 76 8.33 -20.04 1.37
CA GLN A 76 8.75 -21.21 0.61
C GLN A 76 7.55 -22.11 0.20
N GLN A 77 6.46 -22.06 0.96
CA GLN A 77 5.23 -22.75 0.63
C GLN A 77 4.09 -21.75 0.51
N ILE A 78 3.51 -21.67 -0.66
CA ILE A 78 2.39 -20.78 -0.96
C ILE A 78 1.17 -21.66 -1.23
N LYS A 79 0.02 -21.29 -0.66
CA LYS A 79 -1.25 -21.96 -0.94
C LYS A 79 -1.69 -21.64 -2.37
N ALA A 80 -1.72 -22.65 -3.22
CA ALA A 80 -2.22 -22.53 -4.56
C ALA A 80 -3.49 -23.36 -4.73
N HIS A 81 -4.47 -22.80 -5.44
CA HIS A 81 -5.61 -23.51 -5.98
C HIS A 81 -5.38 -23.69 -7.49
N ILE A 82 -5.26 -24.93 -7.93
CA ILE A 82 -5.00 -25.26 -9.34
C ILE A 82 -6.26 -25.87 -9.94
N ALA A 83 -6.78 -25.24 -10.98
CA ALA A 83 -7.91 -25.73 -11.75
C ALA A 83 -7.54 -25.77 -13.25
N PRO A 84 -8.32 -26.43 -14.12
CA PRO A 84 -7.93 -26.63 -15.52
C PRO A 84 -7.60 -25.39 -16.31
N GLU A 85 -8.35 -24.29 -16.10
CA GLU A 85 -8.22 -23.06 -16.88
C GLU A 85 -7.63 -21.91 -16.08
N ILE A 86 -8.05 -21.73 -14.82
CA ILE A 86 -7.70 -20.61 -13.98
C ILE A 86 -7.18 -21.14 -12.65
N SER A 87 -6.00 -20.70 -12.28
CA SER A 87 -5.37 -20.97 -10.99
C SER A 87 -5.29 -19.71 -10.13
N SER A 88 -5.14 -19.88 -8.83
CA SER A 88 -4.90 -18.76 -7.94
C SER A 88 -3.91 -19.10 -6.84
N VAL A 89 -3.20 -18.08 -6.39
CA VAL A 89 -2.30 -18.12 -5.23
C VAL A 89 -2.82 -17.12 -4.22
N SER A 90 -2.92 -17.55 -2.97
CA SER A 90 -3.36 -16.69 -1.86
C SER A 90 -2.24 -16.51 -0.86
N LEU A 91 -2.13 -15.27 -0.35
CA LEU A 91 -1.17 -14.88 0.66
C LEU A 91 -1.90 -14.07 1.73
N ASP A 92 -1.97 -14.64 2.94
CA ASP A 92 -2.62 -14.02 4.08
C ASP A 92 -1.54 -13.58 5.09
N ILE A 93 -1.53 -12.30 5.43
CA ILE A 93 -0.54 -11.68 6.30
C ILE A 93 -1.25 -11.06 7.49
N ASN A 94 -0.92 -11.50 8.70
CA ASN A 94 -1.36 -10.86 9.93
C ASN A 94 -0.19 -10.11 10.55
N LEU A 95 -0.30 -8.81 10.62
CA LEU A 95 0.74 -7.93 11.15
C LEU A 95 0.38 -7.46 12.55
N LYS A 96 1.38 -7.47 13.45
CA LYS A 96 1.35 -6.77 14.73
C LYS A 96 2.70 -6.10 14.92
N LEU A 97 2.73 -4.80 14.70
CA LEU A 97 3.94 -3.99 14.76
C LEU A 97 3.84 -2.98 15.90
N PRO A 98 4.96 -2.63 16.58
CA PRO A 98 4.99 -1.49 17.48
C PRO A 98 4.58 -0.22 16.73
N ASN A 99 3.74 0.60 17.37
CA ASN A 99 3.32 1.87 16.80
C ASN A 99 4.36 2.95 17.14
N PRO A 100 5.06 3.54 16.16
CA PRO A 100 6.08 4.57 16.42
C PRO A 100 5.49 5.84 17.01
N LEU A 101 4.18 6.08 16.86
CA LEU A 101 3.48 7.28 17.34
C LEU A 101 3.01 7.17 18.80
N ALA A 102 2.88 5.95 19.34
CA ALA A 102 2.14 5.66 20.57
C ALA A 102 2.62 6.40 21.81
N LYS A 103 3.93 6.65 21.93
CA LYS A 103 4.53 7.27 23.14
C LYS A 103 4.81 8.76 22.99
N ASN A 104 4.53 9.33 21.84
CA ASN A 104 4.78 10.73 21.56
C ASN A 104 3.50 11.55 21.74
N PRO A 105 3.45 12.48 22.72
CA PRO A 105 2.26 13.32 22.97
C PRO A 105 1.80 14.12 21.76
N LYS A 106 2.71 14.44 20.83
CA LYS A 106 2.42 15.10 19.55
C LYS A 106 1.34 14.36 18.73
N PHE A 107 1.27 13.03 18.84
CA PHE A 107 0.38 12.20 18.07
C PHE A 107 -0.80 11.63 18.88
N SER A 108 -1.01 12.13 20.08
CA SER A 108 -2.05 11.58 20.98
C SER A 108 -3.46 11.60 20.40
N GLU A 109 -3.77 12.51 19.48
CA GLU A 109 -5.07 12.62 18.80
C GLU A 109 -5.13 11.77 17.51
N HIS A 110 -3.99 11.26 17.04
CA HIS A 110 -3.83 10.59 15.76
C HIS A 110 -3.83 9.06 15.90
N SER A 111 -2.94 8.53 16.72
CA SER A 111 -2.80 7.08 16.89
C SER A 111 -2.13 6.77 18.23
N PRO A 112 -2.92 6.66 19.32
CA PRO A 112 -2.41 6.43 20.68
C PRO A 112 -2.15 4.95 20.99
N GLU A 113 -2.61 4.03 20.18
CA GLU A 113 -2.51 2.58 20.38
C GLU A 113 -1.05 2.13 20.38
N GLU A 114 -0.70 1.19 21.28
CA GLU A 114 0.68 0.68 21.42
C GLU A 114 1.14 -0.12 20.19
N PHE A 115 0.20 -0.78 19.53
CA PHE A 115 0.47 -1.64 18.38
C PHE A 115 -0.42 -1.31 17.19
N ILE A 116 0.14 -1.42 16.00
CA ILE A 116 -0.56 -1.45 14.73
C ILE A 116 -0.89 -2.90 14.43
N GLN A 117 -2.16 -3.22 14.26
CA GLN A 117 -2.59 -4.58 13.92
C GLN A 117 -3.40 -4.55 12.63
N SER A 118 -3.04 -5.38 11.67
CA SER A 118 -3.80 -5.53 10.43
C SER A 118 -3.80 -6.95 9.91
N SER A 119 -4.83 -7.26 9.14
CA SER A 119 -4.92 -8.48 8.34
C SER A 119 -5.01 -8.10 6.89
N ASP A 120 -4.09 -8.60 6.10
CA ASP A 120 -3.97 -8.35 4.67
C ASP A 120 -4.13 -9.69 3.93
N SER A 121 -4.96 -9.73 2.89
CA SER A 121 -5.16 -10.90 2.04
C SER A 121 -4.97 -10.53 0.58
N TYR A 122 -4.02 -11.17 -0.06
CA TYR A 122 -3.74 -11.05 -1.49
C TYR A 122 -4.18 -12.32 -2.20
N LYS A 123 -4.88 -12.18 -3.30
CA LYS A 123 -5.22 -13.30 -4.18
C LYS A 123 -4.83 -12.96 -5.60
N PHE A 124 -3.80 -13.64 -6.09
CA PHE A 124 -3.37 -13.56 -7.49
C PHE A 124 -4.10 -14.62 -8.29
N ILE A 125 -4.70 -14.23 -9.40
CA ILE A 125 -5.52 -15.07 -10.27
C ILE A 125 -4.91 -15.03 -11.68
N PHE A 126 -4.66 -16.19 -12.26
CA PHE A 126 -3.96 -16.28 -13.53
C PHE A 126 -4.36 -17.55 -14.31
N PRO A 127 -4.18 -17.58 -15.65
CA PRO A 127 -4.38 -18.77 -16.44
C PRO A 127 -3.46 -19.91 -15.99
N THR A 128 -4.01 -21.12 -15.81
CA THR A 128 -3.26 -22.29 -15.31
C THR A 128 -2.08 -22.66 -16.19
N LYS A 129 -2.19 -22.46 -17.51
CA LYS A 129 -1.09 -22.69 -18.45
C LYS A 129 0.21 -21.97 -18.08
N MET A 130 0.14 -20.84 -17.35
CA MET A 130 1.31 -20.10 -16.91
C MET A 130 2.18 -20.88 -15.89
N LEU A 131 1.64 -21.91 -15.25
CA LEU A 131 2.41 -22.73 -14.29
C LEU A 131 3.27 -23.80 -14.99
N SER A 132 2.95 -24.16 -16.23
CA SER A 132 3.61 -25.24 -16.96
C SER A 132 4.36 -24.79 -18.20
N ASP A 133 4.24 -23.53 -18.58
CA ASP A 133 4.90 -22.99 -19.77
C ASP A 133 6.24 -22.36 -19.39
N GLU A 134 7.30 -23.16 -19.50
CA GLU A 134 8.67 -22.74 -19.22
C GLU A 134 9.20 -21.68 -20.20
N THR A 135 8.48 -21.42 -21.30
CA THR A 135 8.85 -20.41 -22.29
C THR A 135 8.36 -19.02 -21.93
N LEU A 136 7.43 -18.90 -20.95
CA LEU A 136 6.92 -17.61 -20.51
C LEU A 136 8.00 -16.80 -19.79
N THR A 137 8.21 -15.61 -20.30
CA THR A 137 9.01 -14.61 -19.61
C THR A 137 8.18 -13.85 -18.58
N PRO A 138 8.78 -13.12 -17.61
CA PRO A 138 8.04 -12.23 -16.73
C PRO A 138 7.15 -11.22 -17.46
N ALA A 139 7.49 -10.85 -18.71
CA ALA A 139 6.70 -9.96 -19.54
C ALA A 139 5.40 -10.61 -20.05
N ASP A 140 5.36 -11.94 -20.16
CA ASP A 140 4.17 -12.66 -20.66
C ASP A 140 3.07 -12.80 -19.60
N ASN A 141 3.31 -12.37 -18.36
CA ASN A 141 2.39 -12.50 -17.23
C ASN A 141 1.27 -11.42 -17.20
N ARG A 142 0.84 -10.93 -18.37
CA ARG A 142 -0.19 -9.87 -18.48
C ARG A 142 -1.56 -10.26 -17.94
N ALA A 143 -1.84 -11.55 -17.87
CA ALA A 143 -3.15 -12.04 -17.46
C ALA A 143 -3.32 -12.24 -15.95
N VAL A 144 -2.41 -11.68 -15.14
CA VAL A 144 -2.52 -11.77 -13.68
C VAL A 144 -3.46 -10.69 -13.16
N ALA A 145 -4.56 -11.13 -12.53
CA ALA A 145 -5.44 -10.26 -11.76
C ALA A 145 -5.13 -10.39 -10.28
N LEU A 146 -5.25 -9.29 -9.56
CA LEU A 146 -5.10 -9.21 -8.11
C LEU A 146 -6.45 -8.86 -7.47
N SER A 147 -6.84 -9.60 -6.44
CA SER A 147 -7.81 -9.15 -5.45
C SER A 147 -7.08 -8.95 -4.13
N TYR A 148 -7.29 -7.80 -3.52
CA TYR A 148 -6.68 -7.45 -2.25
C TYR A 148 -7.74 -6.99 -1.26
N TYR A 149 -7.61 -7.48 -0.04
CA TYR A 149 -8.43 -7.09 1.10
C TYR A 149 -7.52 -6.78 2.28
N ARG A 150 -7.77 -5.66 2.95
CA ARG A 150 -7.10 -5.31 4.20
C ARG A 150 -8.12 -4.85 5.23
N MET A 151 -7.96 -5.32 6.44
CA MET A 151 -8.61 -4.78 7.62
C MET A 151 -7.54 -4.27 8.58
N GLY A 152 -7.58 -3.02 8.94
CA GLY A 152 -6.58 -2.39 9.80
C GLY A 152 -7.11 -1.21 10.58
N PRO A 153 -6.32 -0.63 11.49
CA PRO A 153 -6.71 0.55 12.23
C PRO A 153 -6.89 1.76 11.31
N TRP A 154 -7.54 2.78 11.86
CA TRP A 154 -7.66 4.07 11.19
C TRP A 154 -6.28 4.66 10.86
N GLU A 155 -6.16 5.29 9.71
CA GLU A 155 -4.92 5.99 9.36
C GLU A 155 -4.67 7.16 10.32
N PRO A 156 -3.41 7.44 10.70
CA PRO A 156 -3.12 8.49 11.69
C PRO A 156 -3.67 9.87 11.32
N TRP A 157 -3.65 10.22 10.03
CA TRP A 157 -4.15 11.52 9.55
C TRP A 157 -5.65 11.70 9.75
N MET A 158 -6.41 10.61 9.92
CA MET A 158 -7.87 10.66 10.08
C MET A 158 -8.31 11.14 11.47
N LYS A 159 -7.41 11.24 12.45
CA LYS A 159 -7.71 11.67 13.84
C LYS A 159 -8.86 10.90 14.47
N MET A 160 -8.79 9.59 14.44
CA MET A 160 -9.86 8.70 14.91
C MET A 160 -9.64 8.16 16.34
N LYS A 161 -8.88 8.86 17.16
CA LYS A 161 -8.62 8.48 18.56
C LYS A 161 -9.90 8.13 19.31
N GLY A 162 -9.90 6.96 19.92
CA GLY A 162 -11.00 6.47 20.74
C GLY A 162 -12.29 6.16 19.97
N LYS A 163 -12.26 6.23 18.64
CA LYS A 163 -13.39 5.81 17.81
C LYS A 163 -13.30 4.31 17.54
N PRO A 164 -14.34 3.54 17.86
CA PRO A 164 -14.36 2.12 17.55
C PRO A 164 -14.41 1.88 16.04
N GLY A 165 -13.97 0.69 15.62
CA GLY A 165 -13.98 0.29 14.22
C GLY A 165 -12.59 0.22 13.61
N PHE A 166 -12.57 -0.04 12.32
CA PHE A 166 -11.36 -0.19 11.50
C PHE A 166 -11.63 0.21 10.06
N LEU A 167 -10.54 0.50 9.36
CA LEU A 167 -10.58 0.78 7.95
C LEU A 167 -10.48 -0.53 7.17
N VAL A 168 -11.48 -0.77 6.31
CA VAL A 168 -11.46 -1.87 5.36
C VAL A 168 -11.11 -1.33 3.98
N LEU A 169 -10.11 -1.93 3.35
CA LEU A 169 -9.73 -1.65 1.97
C LEU A 169 -9.99 -2.90 1.14
N ASN A 170 -10.65 -2.72 0.03
CA ASN A 170 -10.91 -3.79 -0.93
C ASN A 170 -10.70 -3.25 -2.33
N TYR A 171 -9.75 -3.82 -3.07
CA TYR A 171 -9.51 -3.46 -4.45
C TYR A 171 -9.12 -4.63 -5.32
N THR A 172 -9.31 -4.42 -6.60
CA THR A 172 -8.85 -5.32 -7.65
C THR A 172 -7.87 -4.57 -8.54
N GLY A 173 -6.97 -5.30 -9.14
CA GLY A 173 -6.00 -4.74 -10.06
C GLY A 173 -5.56 -5.77 -11.09
N THR A 174 -4.82 -5.30 -12.07
CA THR A 174 -4.19 -6.13 -13.08
C THR A 174 -2.73 -5.74 -13.18
N LYS A 175 -1.88 -6.68 -13.58
CA LYS A 175 -0.50 -6.37 -13.92
C LYS A 175 -0.48 -5.51 -15.18
N THR A 176 0.35 -4.47 -15.15
CA THR A 176 0.74 -3.67 -16.31
C THR A 176 2.22 -3.88 -16.59
N ASP A 177 2.64 -3.78 -17.84
CA ASP A 177 4.01 -4.01 -18.26
C ASP A 177 4.76 -2.73 -18.63
N ALA A 178 4.03 -1.63 -18.81
CA ALA A 178 4.60 -0.36 -19.22
C ALA A 178 4.07 0.80 -18.38
N PHE A 179 4.95 1.78 -18.14
CA PHE A 179 4.60 3.01 -17.43
C PHE A 179 3.44 3.76 -18.12
N GLU A 180 3.37 3.71 -19.44
CA GLU A 180 2.34 4.36 -20.24
C GLU A 180 0.93 3.84 -19.98
N GLU A 181 0.81 2.60 -19.53
CA GLU A 181 -0.46 1.95 -19.20
C GLU A 181 -1.03 2.39 -17.84
N LEU A 182 -0.21 3.05 -17.02
CA LEU A 182 -0.66 3.54 -15.73
C LEU A 182 -1.70 4.65 -15.88
N HIS A 183 -2.57 4.76 -14.88
CA HIS A 183 -3.55 5.83 -14.81
C HIS A 183 -2.88 7.21 -14.88
N PRO A 184 -3.46 8.19 -15.60
CA PRO A 184 -2.85 9.53 -15.77
C PRO A 184 -2.45 10.21 -14.45
N GLU A 185 -3.28 10.11 -13.41
CA GLU A 185 -2.97 10.69 -12.09
C GLU A 185 -1.73 10.05 -11.45
N ILE A 186 -1.57 8.73 -11.56
CA ILE A 186 -0.37 8.02 -11.06
C ILE A 186 0.86 8.44 -11.85
N LYS A 187 0.76 8.50 -13.18
CA LYS A 187 1.86 8.98 -14.04
C LYS A 187 2.30 10.39 -13.67
N ALA A 188 1.34 11.29 -13.49
CA ALA A 188 1.63 12.67 -13.11
C ALA A 188 2.36 12.75 -11.76
N GLN A 189 1.93 11.98 -10.76
CA GLN A 189 2.60 11.92 -9.46
C GLN A 189 4.04 11.41 -9.58
N ILE A 190 4.26 10.32 -10.31
CA ILE A 190 5.61 9.77 -10.52
C ILE A 190 6.50 10.78 -11.24
N GLN A 191 6.03 11.34 -12.36
CA GLN A 191 6.83 12.26 -13.19
C GLN A 191 7.19 13.55 -12.47
N GLN A 192 6.26 14.13 -11.72
CA GLN A 192 6.42 15.46 -11.16
C GLN A 192 7.05 15.44 -9.76
N ARG A 193 6.81 14.40 -8.98
CA ARG A 193 7.11 14.39 -7.55
C ARG A 193 7.91 13.18 -7.08
N MET A 194 7.79 12.04 -7.74
CA MET A 194 8.35 10.77 -7.28
C MET A 194 9.13 10.02 -8.37
N PRO A 195 10.15 10.62 -8.99
CA PRO A 195 10.86 9.98 -10.08
C PRO A 195 11.48 8.62 -9.71
N LEU A 196 11.79 8.40 -8.43
CA LEU A 196 12.28 7.12 -7.94
C LEU A 196 11.29 5.96 -8.18
N PHE A 197 10.00 6.27 -8.33
CA PHE A 197 8.94 5.29 -8.54
C PHE A 197 8.77 4.84 -9.99
N TYR A 198 9.65 5.24 -10.89
CA TYR A 198 9.69 4.65 -12.23
C TYR A 198 10.06 3.17 -12.20
N GLU A 199 10.84 2.75 -11.20
CA GLU A 199 11.35 1.39 -11.08
C GLU A 199 11.19 0.85 -9.66
N ALA A 200 11.08 -0.47 -9.53
CA ALA A 200 11.19 -1.15 -8.26
C ALA A 200 12.64 -1.12 -7.75
N PRO A 201 12.87 -1.21 -6.42
CA PRO A 201 14.21 -1.38 -5.87
C PRO A 201 14.91 -2.60 -6.49
N THR A 202 16.20 -2.48 -6.77
CA THR A 202 17.00 -3.54 -7.41
C THR A 202 17.65 -4.48 -6.40
N HIS A 203 17.80 -4.04 -5.17
CA HIS A 203 18.42 -4.77 -4.07
C HIS A 203 17.77 -4.40 -2.75
N ARG A 204 18.08 -5.18 -1.73
CA ARG A 204 17.63 -4.95 -0.36
C ARG A 204 18.27 -3.69 0.21
N LEU A 205 17.47 -2.77 0.71
CA LEU A 205 17.97 -1.56 1.37
C LEU A 205 18.13 -1.81 2.88
N GLN A 206 19.19 -1.26 3.49
CA GLN A 206 19.43 -1.37 4.93
C GLN A 206 18.61 -0.35 5.71
N ARG A 207 17.27 -0.44 5.59
CA ARG A 207 16.36 0.45 6.32
C ARG A 207 15.05 -0.25 6.65
N SER A 208 14.30 0.36 7.59
CA SER A 208 13.01 -0.16 8.00
C SER A 208 11.96 -0.08 6.90
N ILE A 209 11.07 -1.06 6.87
CA ILE A 209 9.90 -1.06 6.01
C ILE A 209 9.02 0.16 6.34
N ALA A 210 8.64 0.90 5.30
CA ALA A 210 7.75 2.04 5.45
C ALA A 210 6.31 1.59 5.79
N THR A 211 5.70 2.26 6.74
CA THR A 211 4.28 2.14 7.10
C THR A 211 3.62 3.51 7.04
N SER A 212 2.28 3.57 7.00
CA SER A 212 1.57 4.86 7.11
C SER A 212 1.93 5.62 8.38
N TRP A 213 2.20 4.91 9.48
CA TRP A 213 2.57 5.50 10.76
C TRP A 213 3.97 6.10 10.75
N SER A 214 4.97 5.37 10.24
CA SER A 214 6.33 5.91 10.12
C SER A 214 6.38 7.11 9.16
N ARG A 215 5.63 7.05 8.05
CA ARG A 215 5.53 8.17 7.12
C ARG A 215 4.82 9.38 7.71
N PHE A 216 3.79 9.16 8.52
CA PHE A 216 3.12 10.24 9.23
C PHE A 216 4.04 10.94 10.22
N ASP A 217 4.88 10.19 10.96
CA ASP A 217 5.89 10.76 11.86
C ASP A 217 6.90 11.61 11.08
N GLU A 218 7.51 11.05 10.05
CA GLU A 218 8.53 11.71 9.23
C GLU A 218 8.03 12.99 8.56
N GLN A 219 6.76 13.03 8.16
CA GLN A 219 6.19 14.09 7.32
C GLN A 219 5.18 14.98 8.06
N PHE A 220 5.09 14.84 9.39
CA PHE A 220 4.04 15.50 10.16
C PHE A 220 4.05 17.03 10.04
N ASP A 221 5.21 17.65 9.97
CA ASP A 221 5.30 19.11 9.85
C ASP A 221 4.81 19.58 8.45
N GLY A 222 5.09 18.80 7.40
CA GLY A 222 4.52 19.03 6.07
C GLY A 222 3.00 18.83 6.07
N TYR A 223 2.53 17.77 6.72
CA TYR A 223 1.10 17.51 6.90
C TYR A 223 0.38 18.69 7.60
N LEU A 224 0.96 19.25 8.67
CA LEU A 224 0.40 20.41 9.38
C LEU A 224 0.38 21.68 8.52
N ARG A 225 1.36 21.85 7.63
CA ARG A 225 1.38 22.96 6.67
C ARG A 225 0.40 22.79 5.52
N GLY A 226 -0.29 21.65 5.43
CA GLY A 226 -1.20 21.35 4.32
C GLY A 226 -0.46 21.06 3.02
N GLU A 227 0.78 20.55 3.09
CA GLU A 227 1.50 20.11 1.90
C GLU A 227 0.72 19.00 1.19
N GLU A 228 0.53 19.19 -0.11
CA GLU A 228 -0.15 18.21 -0.93
C GLU A 228 0.76 17.01 -1.15
N PHE A 229 0.25 15.84 -0.79
CA PHE A 229 0.95 14.58 -0.97
C PHE A 229 2.40 14.64 -0.43
N PRO A 230 2.60 14.77 0.89
CA PRO A 230 3.93 14.84 1.46
C PRO A 230 4.71 13.57 1.14
N LEU A 231 5.92 13.73 0.64
CA LEU A 231 6.79 12.63 0.22
C LEU A 231 8.07 12.65 1.03
N PRO A 232 8.65 11.48 1.32
CA PRO A 232 9.99 11.43 1.87
C PRO A 232 10.98 12.07 0.90
N ALA A 233 12.03 12.65 1.42
CA ALA A 233 13.18 13.02 0.60
C ALA A 233 13.68 11.77 -0.14
N PRO A 234 14.10 11.88 -1.41
CA PRO A 234 14.70 10.77 -2.12
C PRO A 234 15.92 10.28 -1.31
N VAL A 235 15.87 9.03 -0.89
CA VAL A 235 17.03 8.38 -0.29
C VAL A 235 17.91 7.94 -1.44
N ALA A 236 19.17 8.39 -1.45
CA ALA A 236 20.15 7.85 -2.37
C ALA A 236 20.19 6.32 -2.17
N GLU A 237 19.97 5.57 -3.24
CA GLU A 237 20.21 4.13 -3.19
C GLU A 237 21.69 3.97 -2.91
N GLU A 238 22.05 3.33 -1.80
CA GLU A 238 23.44 2.98 -1.55
C GLU A 238 23.86 1.98 -2.61
N VAL A 239 24.87 2.35 -3.40
CA VAL A 239 25.45 1.57 -4.49
C VAL A 239 26.28 0.43 -3.93
#